data_2decb83af655aa86665c9001f4825533
#
_entry.id   2decb83af655aa86665c9001f4825533
#
_cell.length_a   1.000
_cell.length_b   1.000
_cell.length_c   1.000
_cell.angle_alpha   90.00
_cell.angle_beta   90.00
_cell.angle_gamma   90.00
#
_symmetry.space_group_name_H-M   'P 1'
#
loop_
_entity.id
_entity.type
_entity.pdbx_description
1 polymer ?
#
loop_
_entity_poly.entity_id
_entity_poly.type
_entity_poly.pdbx_seq_one_letter_code
_entity_poly.pdbx_strand_id
1 'polypeptide(L)'
;MANAWTLVIGIIISLIFVLWIRGLLFKVGSIPKIIWTYWDSEDLPEFVEMCIDKWRRLHPDWTIRVLTPDTVWQYTDANIFNYKFADTKPRTSDFVRLNVLAKHGGVWADASIVPMKSFDWVLDKQREGGYEFISYYRKQATLKPEYPVVESWFFACVPDCQFVKDWRDELEVMNSLGSEKDYKPNVQSRGVDIQNIPQPDYLNVYLSAQAVMQTKMTPDEIKQKIYVVEADDGPFRHSTRNNWNPPNAMKWLCGKTPADVPEMIKVYGLEREAINADPGLKCSYWIFE
;
A
#
# COMPACT_ATOMS: atom_id res chain seq x y z
N MET A 1 -42.35 37.47 -18.86
CA MET A 1 -41.65 37.33 -17.53
C MET A 1 -41.51 35.84 -17.30
N ALA A 2 -40.31 35.30 -17.44
CA ALA A 2 -40.05 33.93 -17.09
C ALA A 2 -40.17 33.81 -15.57
N ASN A 3 -41.02 32.89 -15.08
CA ASN A 3 -41.25 32.72 -13.64
C ASN A 3 -39.96 32.26 -12.96
N ALA A 4 -39.61 32.80 -11.79
CA ALA A 4 -38.46 32.42 -10.99
C ALA A 4 -38.34 30.87 -10.83
N TRP A 5 -39.46 30.18 -10.82
CA TRP A 5 -39.55 28.70 -10.80
C TRP A 5 -38.95 28.02 -12.04
N THR A 6 -39.11 28.60 -13.22
CA THR A 6 -38.56 28.05 -14.48
C THR A 6 -37.02 28.12 -14.47
N LEU A 7 -36.48 29.18 -13.88
CA LEU A 7 -35.03 29.37 -13.75
C LEU A 7 -34.43 28.36 -12.70
N VAL A 8 -35.10 28.16 -11.57
CA VAL A 8 -34.67 27.22 -10.55
C VAL A 8 -34.71 25.78 -11.08
N ILE A 9 -35.77 25.39 -11.80
CA ILE A 9 -35.90 24.06 -12.42
C ILE A 9 -34.79 23.85 -13.45
N GLY A 10 -34.48 24.85 -14.28
CA GLY A 10 -33.40 24.77 -15.25
C GLY A 10 -32.03 24.58 -14.63
N ILE A 11 -31.74 25.26 -13.51
CA ILE A 11 -30.47 25.08 -12.75
C ILE A 11 -30.39 23.68 -12.14
N ILE A 12 -31.47 23.17 -11.57
CA ILE A 12 -31.51 21.81 -10.96
C ILE A 12 -31.29 20.75 -12.04
N ILE A 13 -31.95 20.85 -13.20
CA ILE A 13 -31.78 19.91 -14.31
C ILE A 13 -30.35 19.96 -14.84
N SER A 14 -29.74 21.16 -14.97
CA SER A 14 -28.36 21.32 -15.39
C SER A 14 -27.37 20.72 -14.39
N LEU A 15 -27.60 20.88 -13.09
CA LEU A 15 -26.81 20.27 -12.04
C LEU A 15 -26.92 18.74 -12.05
N ILE A 16 -28.12 18.19 -12.18
CA ILE A 16 -28.36 16.74 -12.29
C ILE A 16 -27.69 16.19 -13.56
N PHE A 17 -27.78 16.90 -14.68
CA PHE A 17 -27.15 16.51 -15.94
C PHE A 17 -25.63 16.54 -15.86
N VAL A 18 -25.03 17.55 -15.21
CA VAL A 18 -23.59 17.63 -14.96
C VAL A 18 -23.12 16.52 -14.02
N LEU A 19 -23.89 16.21 -12.96
CA LEU A 19 -23.59 15.09 -12.06
C LEU A 19 -23.75 13.74 -12.77
N TRP A 20 -24.75 13.59 -13.63
CA TRP A 20 -24.97 12.39 -14.45
C TRP A 20 -23.87 12.19 -15.49
N ILE A 21 -23.45 13.25 -16.20
CA ILE A 21 -22.31 13.23 -17.14
C ILE A 21 -21.02 12.93 -16.38
N ARG A 22 -20.77 13.53 -15.22
CA ARG A 22 -19.62 13.17 -14.38
C ARG A 22 -19.65 11.69 -13.99
N GLY A 23 -20.80 11.15 -13.60
CA GLY A 23 -20.94 9.71 -13.29
C GLY A 23 -20.73 8.80 -14.51
N LEU A 24 -20.98 9.26 -15.73
CA LEU A 24 -20.72 8.51 -16.96
C LEU A 24 -19.27 8.65 -17.45
N LEU A 25 -18.66 9.83 -17.28
CA LEU A 25 -17.29 10.10 -17.74
C LEU A 25 -16.21 9.61 -16.79
N PHE A 26 -16.55 9.41 -15.50
CA PHE A 26 -15.64 8.91 -14.46
C PHE A 26 -16.19 7.64 -13.82
N LYS A 27 -16.43 6.61 -14.61
CA LYS A 27 -16.59 5.27 -14.06
C LYS A 27 -15.20 4.77 -13.65
N VAL A 28 -14.69 5.28 -12.52
CA VAL A 28 -13.53 4.68 -11.85
C VAL A 28 -13.84 3.21 -11.67
N GLY A 29 -12.99 2.33 -12.18
CA GLY A 29 -13.15 0.90 -11.99
C GLY A 29 -13.26 0.57 -10.49
N SER A 30 -13.93 -0.50 -10.12
CA SER A 30 -13.96 -0.93 -8.72
C SER A 30 -12.65 -1.65 -8.34
N ILE A 31 -12.20 -1.48 -7.11
CA ILE A 31 -11.10 -2.28 -6.54
C ILE A 31 -11.58 -3.75 -6.48
N PRO A 32 -10.88 -4.68 -7.15
CA PRO A 32 -11.24 -6.10 -7.08
C PRO A 32 -11.05 -6.68 -5.67
N LYS A 33 -11.91 -7.59 -5.27
CA LYS A 33 -11.78 -8.36 -4.03
C LYS A 33 -10.69 -9.44 -4.17
N ILE A 34 -9.46 -9.00 -4.38
CA ILE A 34 -8.29 -9.86 -4.48
C ILE A 34 -7.21 -9.29 -3.55
N ILE A 35 -6.68 -10.14 -2.67
CA ILE A 35 -5.52 -9.83 -1.84
C ILE A 35 -4.32 -10.52 -2.46
N TRP A 36 -3.31 -9.74 -2.80
CA TRP A 36 -2.04 -10.19 -3.35
C TRP A 36 -0.94 -10.10 -2.30
N THR A 37 -0.10 -11.11 -2.26
CA THR A 37 1.15 -11.07 -1.51
C THR A 37 2.21 -11.90 -2.24
N TYR A 38 3.46 -11.74 -1.84
CA TYR A 38 4.58 -12.51 -2.37
C TYR A 38 5.42 -13.08 -1.24
N TRP A 39 5.82 -14.34 -1.39
CA TRP A 39 6.83 -14.97 -0.57
C TRP A 39 7.82 -15.72 -1.47
N ASP A 40 9.10 -15.67 -1.14
CA ASP A 40 10.19 -16.19 -1.97
C ASP A 40 10.39 -17.72 -1.88
N SER A 41 9.46 -18.43 -1.26
CA SER A 41 9.43 -19.87 -1.10
C SER A 41 7.99 -20.38 -1.04
N GLU A 42 7.76 -21.61 -1.42
CA GLU A 42 6.48 -22.30 -1.16
C GLU A 42 6.31 -22.65 0.32
N ASP A 43 7.42 -22.89 1.03
CA ASP A 43 7.42 -23.13 2.48
C ASP A 43 7.28 -21.80 3.21
N LEU A 44 6.12 -21.57 3.80
CA LEU A 44 5.83 -20.36 4.57
C LEU A 44 6.28 -20.55 6.03
N PRO A 45 6.92 -19.56 6.65
CA PRO A 45 7.15 -19.57 8.10
C PRO A 45 5.82 -19.54 8.87
N GLU A 46 5.79 -20.18 10.06
CA GLU A 46 4.63 -20.27 10.96
C GLU A 46 3.88 -18.94 11.09
N PHE A 47 4.58 -17.85 11.36
CA PHE A 47 3.98 -16.52 11.49
C PHE A 47 3.25 -16.05 10.23
N VAL A 48 3.83 -16.31 9.06
CA VAL A 48 3.26 -15.90 7.77
C VAL A 48 2.02 -16.74 7.44
N GLU A 49 2.07 -18.05 7.71
CA GLU A 49 0.91 -18.93 7.57
C GLU A 49 -0.26 -18.44 8.44
N MET A 50 0.00 -18.12 9.71
CA MET A 50 -1.00 -17.58 10.63
C MET A 50 -1.62 -16.26 10.12
N CYS A 51 -0.82 -15.37 9.52
CA CYS A 51 -1.32 -14.15 8.87
C CYS A 51 -2.29 -14.48 7.74
N ILE A 52 -1.88 -15.36 6.83
CA ILE A 52 -2.67 -15.73 5.64
C ILE A 52 -3.95 -16.47 6.06
N ASP A 53 -3.90 -17.32 7.06
CA ASP A 53 -5.08 -18.00 7.59
C ASP A 53 -6.06 -17.01 8.23
N LYS A 54 -5.56 -15.99 8.93
CA LYS A 54 -6.41 -14.92 9.45
C LYS A 54 -7.03 -14.11 8.30
N TRP A 55 -6.29 -13.87 7.20
CA TRP A 55 -6.87 -13.24 6.01
C TRP A 55 -8.03 -14.07 5.46
N ARG A 56 -7.86 -15.38 5.32
CA ARG A 56 -8.92 -16.28 4.81
C ARG A 56 -10.18 -16.25 5.69
N ARG A 57 -10.01 -16.21 7.01
CA ARG A 57 -11.14 -16.13 7.95
C ARG A 57 -11.92 -14.79 7.85
N LEU A 58 -11.18 -13.68 7.70
CA LEU A 58 -11.80 -12.34 7.67
C LEU A 58 -12.32 -11.94 6.29
N HIS A 59 -11.92 -12.64 5.23
CA HIS A 59 -12.26 -12.31 3.85
C HIS A 59 -12.81 -13.53 3.09
N PRO A 60 -13.92 -14.14 3.54
CA PRO A 60 -14.42 -15.39 2.95
C PRO A 60 -14.88 -15.25 1.49
N ASP A 61 -15.19 -14.03 1.05
CA ASP A 61 -15.64 -13.70 -0.31
C ASP A 61 -14.55 -13.00 -1.15
N TRP A 62 -13.29 -12.98 -0.67
CA TRP A 62 -12.14 -12.48 -1.38
C TRP A 62 -11.26 -13.61 -1.93
N THR A 63 -10.61 -13.35 -3.03
CA THR A 63 -9.54 -14.23 -3.52
C THR A 63 -8.20 -13.84 -2.90
N ILE A 64 -7.51 -14.78 -2.25
CA ILE A 64 -6.16 -14.55 -1.70
C ILE A 64 -5.15 -15.25 -2.61
N ARG A 65 -4.18 -14.49 -3.10
CA ARG A 65 -3.10 -14.93 -3.99
C ARG A 65 -1.75 -14.77 -3.30
N VAL A 66 -1.17 -15.89 -2.88
CA VAL A 66 0.21 -15.95 -2.40
C VAL A 66 1.09 -16.29 -3.60
N LEU A 67 1.82 -15.31 -4.08
CA LEU A 67 2.71 -15.46 -5.21
C LEU A 67 4.07 -15.97 -4.74
N THR A 68 4.68 -16.83 -5.54
CA THR A 68 6.03 -17.37 -5.34
C THR A 68 6.86 -17.13 -6.62
N PRO A 69 8.17 -17.38 -6.61
CA PRO A 69 8.97 -17.32 -7.82
C PRO A 69 8.39 -18.13 -8.99
N ASP A 70 7.74 -19.27 -8.68
CA ASP A 70 7.17 -20.17 -9.69
C ASP A 70 5.82 -19.72 -10.23
N THR A 71 5.14 -18.76 -9.58
CA THR A 71 3.78 -18.35 -9.96
C THR A 71 3.67 -16.88 -10.38
N VAL A 72 4.62 -16.00 -10.03
CA VAL A 72 4.62 -14.56 -10.38
C VAL A 72 4.42 -14.32 -11.86
N TRP A 73 5.06 -15.11 -12.72
CA TRP A 73 4.99 -14.96 -14.18
C TRP A 73 3.57 -15.09 -14.76
N GLN A 74 2.65 -15.72 -14.03
CA GLN A 74 1.25 -15.86 -14.47
C GLN A 74 0.49 -14.52 -14.36
N TYR A 75 0.99 -13.57 -13.58
CA TYR A 75 0.32 -12.32 -13.23
C TYR A 75 1.09 -11.06 -13.62
N THR A 76 2.32 -11.21 -14.11
CA THR A 76 3.16 -10.10 -14.58
C THR A 76 3.50 -10.28 -16.05
N ASP A 77 3.63 -9.15 -16.78
CA ASP A 77 4.07 -9.17 -18.17
C ASP A 77 5.60 -9.16 -18.28
N ALA A 78 6.28 -8.67 -17.24
CA ALA A 78 7.73 -8.59 -17.15
C ALA A 78 8.30 -9.83 -16.43
N ASN A 79 9.47 -10.28 -16.88
CA ASN A 79 10.26 -11.25 -16.12
C ASN A 79 11.07 -10.52 -15.05
N ILE A 80 10.45 -10.30 -13.89
CA ILE A 80 11.02 -9.55 -12.77
C ILE A 80 12.36 -10.13 -12.30
N PHE A 81 12.55 -11.44 -12.40
CA PHE A 81 13.79 -12.10 -11.98
C PHE A 81 14.98 -11.79 -12.91
N ASN A 82 14.75 -11.20 -14.09
CA ASN A 82 15.80 -10.66 -14.94
C ASN A 82 16.16 -9.20 -14.62
N TYR A 83 15.47 -8.56 -13.69
CA TYR A 83 15.79 -7.21 -13.28
C TYR A 83 17.11 -7.18 -12.52
N LYS A 84 17.96 -6.21 -12.85
CA LYS A 84 19.31 -6.07 -12.29
C LYS A 84 19.33 -6.02 -10.76
N PHE A 85 18.32 -5.40 -10.18
CA PHE A 85 18.22 -5.19 -8.73
C PHE A 85 17.07 -5.98 -8.06
N ALA A 86 16.53 -7.00 -8.73
CA ALA A 86 15.67 -8.01 -8.08
C ALA A 86 16.51 -9.12 -7.43
N ASP A 87 17.58 -8.75 -6.74
CA ASP A 87 18.61 -9.62 -6.17
C ASP A 87 18.40 -9.92 -4.68
N THR A 88 17.48 -9.22 -4.04
CA THR A 88 17.08 -9.46 -2.66
C THR A 88 15.57 -9.69 -2.56
N LYS A 89 15.14 -10.51 -1.58
CA LYS A 89 13.72 -10.82 -1.36
C LYS A 89 12.84 -9.57 -1.21
N PRO A 90 13.21 -8.54 -0.41
CA PRO A 90 12.43 -7.32 -0.32
C PRO A 90 12.34 -6.57 -1.64
N ARG A 91 13.45 -6.46 -2.39
CA ARG A 91 13.48 -5.75 -3.67
C ARG A 91 12.65 -6.46 -4.73
N THR A 92 12.77 -7.79 -4.82
CA THR A 92 11.91 -8.59 -5.69
C THR A 92 10.44 -8.36 -5.37
N SER A 93 10.08 -8.35 -4.07
CA SER A 93 8.71 -8.05 -3.63
C SER A 93 8.25 -6.64 -4.05
N ASP A 94 9.14 -5.63 -4.02
CA ASP A 94 8.81 -4.27 -4.48
C ASP A 94 8.42 -4.24 -5.97
N PHE A 95 9.17 -4.95 -6.81
CA PHE A 95 8.84 -5.06 -8.24
C PHE A 95 7.56 -5.88 -8.46
N VAL A 96 7.41 -7.00 -7.76
CA VAL A 96 6.22 -7.87 -7.90
C VAL A 96 4.94 -7.10 -7.57
N ARG A 97 4.91 -6.39 -6.42
CA ARG A 97 3.70 -5.67 -5.97
C ARG A 97 3.23 -4.64 -6.98
N LEU A 98 4.17 -3.86 -7.52
CA LEU A 98 3.82 -2.80 -8.47
C LEU A 98 3.39 -3.38 -9.83
N ASN A 99 4.07 -4.41 -10.32
CA ASN A 99 3.71 -5.06 -11.59
C ASN A 99 2.32 -5.71 -11.54
N VAL A 100 2.03 -6.44 -10.45
CA VAL A 100 0.74 -7.12 -10.28
C VAL A 100 -0.39 -6.11 -10.12
N LEU A 101 -0.23 -5.12 -9.23
CA LEU A 101 -1.29 -4.17 -8.94
C LEU A 101 -1.53 -3.17 -10.08
N ALA A 102 -0.48 -2.78 -10.83
CA ALA A 102 -0.62 -1.95 -12.02
C ALA A 102 -1.55 -2.57 -13.08
N LYS A 103 -1.54 -3.89 -13.19
CA LYS A 103 -2.32 -4.63 -14.19
C LYS A 103 -3.69 -5.05 -13.66
N HIS A 104 -3.72 -5.64 -12.47
CA HIS A 104 -4.90 -6.33 -11.97
C HIS A 104 -5.70 -5.53 -10.95
N GLY A 105 -5.11 -4.51 -10.34
CA GLY A 105 -5.70 -3.87 -9.17
C GLY A 105 -5.85 -4.83 -7.99
N GLY A 106 -6.72 -4.50 -7.06
CA GLY A 106 -6.93 -5.25 -5.82
C GLY A 106 -6.15 -4.67 -4.65
N VAL A 107 -5.84 -5.49 -3.68
CA VAL A 107 -5.10 -5.12 -2.46
C VAL A 107 -3.76 -5.84 -2.44
N TRP A 108 -2.67 -5.10 -2.32
CA TRP A 108 -1.41 -5.66 -1.88
C TRP A 108 -1.35 -5.63 -0.35
N ALA A 109 -0.96 -6.73 0.25
CA ALA A 109 -0.64 -6.82 1.65
C ALA A 109 0.64 -7.66 1.82
N ASP A 110 1.66 -7.08 2.48
CA ASP A 110 2.83 -7.89 2.83
C ASP A 110 2.42 -9.07 3.71
N ALA A 111 3.00 -10.24 3.49
CA ALA A 111 2.63 -11.50 4.13
C ALA A 111 2.71 -11.52 5.67
N SER A 112 3.24 -10.47 6.28
CA SER A 112 3.34 -10.28 7.73
C SER A 112 2.36 -9.25 8.29
N ILE A 113 1.31 -8.91 7.55
CA ILE A 113 0.22 -8.07 8.02
C ILE A 113 -0.80 -8.92 8.77
N VAL A 114 -1.13 -8.49 9.99
CA VAL A 114 -2.18 -9.09 10.81
C VAL A 114 -3.39 -8.18 10.81
N PRO A 115 -4.46 -8.51 10.07
CA PRO A 115 -5.70 -7.74 10.12
C PRO A 115 -6.44 -8.06 11.42
N MET A 116 -6.94 -7.03 12.08
CA MET A 116 -7.88 -7.17 13.19
C MET A 116 -9.33 -7.01 12.73
N LYS A 117 -9.53 -6.48 11.51
CA LYS A 117 -10.79 -6.38 10.78
C LYS A 117 -10.60 -6.67 9.30
N SER A 118 -11.70 -6.90 8.58
CA SER A 118 -11.69 -7.06 7.12
C SER A 118 -11.10 -5.84 6.41
N PHE A 119 -10.50 -6.06 5.24
CA PHE A 119 -10.04 -4.99 4.34
C PHE A 119 -11.20 -4.36 3.53
N ASP A 120 -12.46 -4.70 3.79
CA ASP A 120 -13.61 -4.10 3.10
C ASP A 120 -13.66 -2.58 3.22
N TRP A 121 -13.02 -2.00 4.24
CA TRP A 121 -12.90 -0.56 4.42
C TRP A 121 -12.28 0.15 3.20
N VAL A 122 -11.41 -0.52 2.42
CA VAL A 122 -10.86 0.09 1.19
C VAL A 122 -11.93 0.25 0.11
N LEU A 123 -12.86 -0.72 0.04
CA LEU A 123 -13.99 -0.67 -0.89
C LEU A 123 -14.98 0.41 -0.48
N ASP A 124 -15.19 0.57 0.83
CA ASP A 124 -16.06 1.62 1.39
C ASP A 124 -15.49 3.00 1.06
N LYS A 125 -14.19 3.21 1.31
CA LYS A 125 -13.53 4.48 0.99
C LYS A 125 -13.53 4.78 -0.49
N GLN A 126 -13.34 3.78 -1.34
CA GLN A 126 -13.45 3.96 -2.77
C GLN A 126 -14.86 4.42 -3.18
N ARG A 127 -15.91 3.76 -2.65
CA ARG A 127 -17.30 4.13 -2.94
C ARG A 127 -17.65 5.53 -2.44
N GLU A 128 -17.16 5.91 -1.27
CA GLU A 128 -17.39 7.23 -0.67
C GLU A 128 -16.74 8.38 -1.46
N GLY A 129 -15.49 8.19 -1.91
CA GLY A 129 -14.67 9.28 -2.46
C GLY A 129 -14.29 9.12 -3.94
N GLY A 130 -14.53 7.97 -4.56
CA GLY A 130 -14.11 7.71 -5.95
C GLY A 130 -12.59 7.56 -6.11
N TYR A 131 -11.87 7.21 -5.04
CA TYR A 131 -10.42 7.09 -5.07
C TYR A 131 -9.95 5.94 -5.95
N GLU A 132 -8.87 6.19 -6.71
CA GLU A 132 -8.21 5.19 -7.55
C GLU A 132 -7.14 4.38 -6.79
N PHE A 133 -6.57 5.01 -5.74
CA PHE A 133 -5.52 4.44 -4.91
C PHE A 133 -5.78 4.73 -3.43
N ILE A 134 -5.61 3.72 -2.57
CA ILE A 134 -5.83 3.80 -1.12
C ILE A 134 -4.65 3.13 -0.43
N SER A 135 -4.02 3.81 0.53
CA SER A 135 -2.85 3.28 1.25
C SER A 135 -2.73 3.86 2.65
N TYR A 136 -1.72 3.42 3.36
CA TYR A 136 -1.18 4.11 4.52
C TYR A 136 -0.08 5.09 4.10
N TYR A 137 0.25 6.04 4.98
CA TYR A 137 1.36 6.96 4.80
C TYR A 137 2.14 7.16 6.11
N ARG A 138 3.41 7.53 5.99
CA ARG A 138 4.29 7.84 7.12
C ARG A 138 4.19 9.33 7.46
N LYS A 139 3.49 9.64 8.53
CA LYS A 139 3.36 11.03 9.00
C LYS A 139 4.71 11.64 9.36
N GLN A 140 5.55 10.90 10.08
CA GLN A 140 6.88 11.37 10.50
C GLN A 140 7.86 11.54 9.33
N ALA A 141 7.61 10.86 8.21
CA ALA A 141 8.40 11.01 6.99
C ALA A 141 7.86 12.11 6.06
N THR A 142 6.59 12.49 6.20
CA THR A 142 5.91 13.45 5.33
C THR A 142 6.12 14.87 5.85
N LEU A 143 6.93 15.65 5.13
CA LEU A 143 7.15 17.10 5.40
C LEU A 143 6.21 17.96 4.58
N LYS A 144 5.80 17.47 3.40
CA LYS A 144 4.88 18.13 2.47
C LYS A 144 3.57 17.33 2.42
N PRO A 145 2.51 17.75 3.12
CA PRO A 145 1.25 17.02 3.19
C PRO A 145 0.58 16.80 1.81
N GLU A 146 0.85 17.67 0.85
CA GLU A 146 0.38 17.54 -0.53
C GLU A 146 1.04 16.41 -1.32
N TYR A 147 2.18 15.89 -0.83
CA TYR A 147 2.91 14.74 -1.36
C TYR A 147 3.19 13.72 -0.26
N PRO A 148 2.18 13.00 0.26
CA PRO A 148 2.35 12.09 1.38
C PRO A 148 3.35 10.98 1.04
N VAL A 149 4.19 10.59 2.01
CA VAL A 149 5.09 9.44 1.87
C VAL A 149 4.26 8.17 2.07
N VAL A 150 3.75 7.63 0.96
CA VAL A 150 2.89 6.44 0.96
C VAL A 150 3.65 5.17 1.28
N GLU A 151 2.99 4.27 1.98
CA GLU A 151 3.50 2.96 2.33
C GLU A 151 3.36 1.97 1.15
N SER A 152 4.34 1.10 0.98
CA SER A 152 4.33 0.08 -0.06
C SER A 152 3.88 -1.30 0.43
N TRP A 153 3.88 -1.52 1.73
CA TRP A 153 3.53 -2.82 2.33
C TRP A 153 2.03 -3.10 2.38
N PHE A 154 1.19 -2.08 2.23
CA PHE A 154 -0.26 -2.20 2.07
C PHE A 154 -0.79 -1.06 1.20
N PHE A 155 -1.39 -1.40 0.09
CA PHE A 155 -2.17 -0.46 -0.71
C PHE A 155 -3.21 -1.19 -1.57
N ALA A 156 -4.26 -0.47 -1.92
CA ALA A 156 -5.32 -0.96 -2.78
C ALA A 156 -5.48 -0.02 -3.98
N CYS A 157 -5.75 -0.56 -5.15
CA CYS A 157 -6.01 0.25 -6.32
C CYS A 157 -6.98 -0.41 -7.30
N VAL A 158 -7.59 0.41 -8.15
CA VAL A 158 -8.37 -0.08 -9.28
C VAL A 158 -7.45 -0.73 -10.33
N PRO A 159 -7.95 -1.64 -11.18
CA PRO A 159 -7.17 -2.12 -12.32
C PRO A 159 -6.72 -0.94 -13.19
N ASP A 160 -5.55 -1.06 -13.77
CA ASP A 160 -4.98 -0.04 -14.64
C ASP A 160 -4.79 1.34 -13.99
N CYS A 161 -4.69 1.41 -12.65
CA CYS A 161 -4.44 2.65 -11.91
C CYS A 161 -3.19 3.37 -12.43
N GLN A 162 -3.37 4.59 -12.95
CA GLN A 162 -2.28 5.32 -13.60
C GLN A 162 -1.13 5.63 -12.63
N PHE A 163 -1.45 6.01 -11.39
CA PHE A 163 -0.41 6.25 -10.38
C PHE A 163 0.46 5.00 -10.13
N VAL A 164 -0.16 3.80 -10.04
CA VAL A 164 0.60 2.55 -9.79
C VAL A 164 1.41 2.14 -11.01
N LYS A 165 0.90 2.37 -12.24
CA LYS A 165 1.67 2.17 -13.47
C LYS A 165 2.90 3.06 -13.51
N ASP A 166 2.71 4.35 -13.26
CA ASP A 166 3.80 5.33 -13.22
C ASP A 166 4.80 5.02 -12.10
N TRP A 167 4.33 4.53 -10.95
CA TRP A 167 5.17 4.12 -9.83
C TRP A 167 6.01 2.90 -10.18
N ARG A 168 5.44 1.89 -10.84
CA ARG A 168 6.16 0.74 -11.38
C ARG A 168 7.25 1.19 -12.35
N ASP A 169 6.87 1.95 -13.37
CA ASP A 169 7.78 2.40 -14.42
C ASP A 169 8.93 3.24 -13.83
N GLU A 170 8.64 4.07 -12.84
CA GLU A 170 9.64 4.87 -12.13
C GLU A 170 10.59 4.00 -11.31
N LEU A 171 10.09 2.98 -10.58
CA LEU A 171 10.96 2.07 -9.85
C LEU A 171 11.86 1.27 -10.79
N GLU A 172 11.34 0.88 -11.96
CA GLU A 172 12.09 0.12 -12.97
C GLU A 172 13.24 0.91 -13.60
N VAL A 173 13.23 2.26 -13.52
CA VAL A 173 14.37 3.10 -13.93
C VAL A 173 15.66 2.66 -13.24
N MET A 174 15.59 2.16 -12.01
CA MET A 174 16.76 1.64 -11.29
C MET A 174 17.56 0.63 -12.12
N ASN A 175 16.87 -0.26 -12.86
CA ASN A 175 17.52 -1.32 -13.63
C ASN A 175 18.46 -0.78 -14.74
N SER A 176 18.29 0.49 -15.14
CA SER A 176 19.16 1.18 -16.11
C SER A 176 20.39 1.83 -15.50
N LEU A 177 20.44 1.92 -14.16
CA LEU A 177 21.51 2.62 -13.44
C LEU A 177 22.73 1.72 -13.18
N GLY A 178 23.87 2.35 -12.87
CA GLY A 178 25.12 1.64 -12.54
C GLY A 178 25.02 0.86 -11.22
N SER A 179 24.45 1.48 -10.20
CA SER A 179 24.23 0.90 -8.88
C SER A 179 22.91 1.38 -8.27
N GLU A 180 22.40 0.69 -7.23
CA GLU A 180 21.23 1.12 -6.47
C GLU A 180 21.43 2.51 -5.83
N LYS A 181 22.65 2.82 -5.42
CA LYS A 181 23.01 4.10 -4.80
C LYS A 181 22.86 5.28 -5.76
N ASP A 182 22.86 5.03 -7.07
CA ASP A 182 22.69 6.07 -8.09
C ASP A 182 21.21 6.52 -8.21
N TYR A 183 20.27 5.75 -7.67
CA TYR A 183 18.84 6.05 -7.82
C TYR A 183 18.43 7.32 -7.06
N LYS A 184 18.83 7.47 -5.81
CA LYS A 184 18.55 8.66 -5.01
C LYS A 184 19.09 9.95 -5.65
N PRO A 185 20.37 10.04 -6.05
CA PRO A 185 20.87 11.20 -6.79
C PRO A 185 20.12 11.44 -8.10
N ASN A 186 19.74 10.38 -8.83
CA ASN A 186 18.95 10.50 -10.05
C ASN A 186 17.58 11.16 -9.76
N VAL A 187 16.87 10.72 -8.73
CA VAL A 187 15.58 11.30 -8.32
C VAL A 187 15.75 12.76 -7.91
N GLN A 188 16.76 13.07 -7.11
CA GLN A 188 17.05 14.45 -6.64
C GLN A 188 17.44 15.39 -7.78
N SER A 189 18.18 14.91 -8.80
CA SER A 189 18.57 15.71 -9.95
C SER A 189 17.39 16.20 -10.80
N ARG A 190 16.22 15.55 -10.64
CA ARG A 190 14.96 15.94 -11.28
C ARG A 190 14.13 16.93 -10.43
N GLY A 191 14.71 17.44 -9.34
CA GLY A 191 14.05 18.40 -8.44
C GLY A 191 13.09 17.78 -7.43
N VAL A 192 13.11 16.47 -7.29
CA VAL A 192 12.23 15.76 -6.32
C VAL A 192 12.80 15.92 -4.91
N ASP A 193 11.93 16.34 -4.00
CA ASP A 193 12.22 16.38 -2.58
C ASP A 193 11.99 14.99 -1.96
N ILE A 194 13.04 14.38 -1.43
CA ILE A 194 12.96 13.07 -0.80
C ILE A 194 12.32 13.10 0.60
N GLN A 195 11.99 14.28 1.08
CA GLN A 195 11.37 14.50 2.39
C GLN A 195 12.18 13.86 3.53
N ASN A 196 11.52 13.31 4.55
CA ASN A 196 12.18 12.67 5.68
C ASN A 196 12.08 11.12 5.58
N ILE A 197 12.21 10.57 4.35
CA ILE A 197 12.20 9.12 4.15
C ILE A 197 13.41 8.50 4.86
N PRO A 198 13.19 7.57 5.82
CA PRO A 198 14.31 6.92 6.51
C PRO A 198 15.03 5.97 5.55
N GLN A 199 16.36 5.86 5.67
CA GLN A 199 17.19 4.97 4.85
C GLN A 199 16.83 5.02 3.35
N PRO A 200 16.88 6.22 2.72
CA PRO A 200 16.37 6.41 1.35
C PRO A 200 17.10 5.57 0.30
N ASP A 201 18.34 5.16 0.57
CA ASP A 201 19.09 4.28 -0.33
C ASP A 201 18.59 2.83 -0.31
N TYR A 202 17.86 2.43 0.75
CA TYR A 202 17.18 1.14 0.85
C TYR A 202 15.70 1.23 0.41
N LEU A 203 15.00 2.29 0.81
CA LEU A 203 13.57 2.48 0.54
C LEU A 203 13.33 3.16 -0.82
N ASN A 204 13.95 2.63 -1.88
CA ASN A 204 13.82 3.18 -3.24
C ASN A 204 12.38 3.14 -3.76
N VAL A 205 11.56 2.19 -3.31
CA VAL A 205 10.13 2.12 -3.62
C VAL A 205 9.37 3.35 -3.11
N TYR A 206 9.78 3.95 -1.98
CA TYR A 206 9.18 5.19 -1.49
C TYR A 206 9.66 6.40 -2.28
N LEU A 207 10.95 6.42 -2.66
CA LEU A 207 11.50 7.47 -3.52
C LEU A 207 10.81 7.50 -4.88
N SER A 208 10.55 6.32 -5.46
CA SER A 208 9.85 6.23 -6.76
C SER A 208 8.41 6.75 -6.68
N ALA A 209 7.68 6.48 -5.59
CA ALA A 209 6.37 7.08 -5.38
C ALA A 209 6.43 8.61 -5.28
N GLN A 210 7.42 9.15 -4.53
CA GLN A 210 7.64 10.60 -4.44
C GLN A 210 8.00 11.22 -5.78
N ALA A 211 8.84 10.56 -6.57
CA ALA A 211 9.19 11.02 -7.91
C ALA A 211 7.95 11.14 -8.79
N VAL A 212 7.08 10.13 -8.80
CA VAL A 212 5.82 10.18 -9.55
C VAL A 212 4.91 11.29 -9.05
N MET A 213 4.64 11.36 -7.73
CA MET A 213 3.75 12.37 -7.18
C MET A 213 4.22 13.80 -7.49
N GLN A 214 5.52 14.07 -7.34
CA GLN A 214 6.05 15.42 -7.50
C GLN A 214 6.32 15.83 -8.95
N THR A 215 6.45 14.88 -9.89
CA THR A 215 6.77 15.19 -11.29
C THR A 215 5.63 14.93 -12.28
N LYS A 216 4.65 14.09 -11.92
CA LYS A 216 3.57 13.66 -12.81
C LYS A 216 2.17 13.99 -12.29
N MET A 217 2.02 14.46 -11.05
CA MET A 217 0.72 14.76 -10.47
C MET A 217 0.69 16.15 -9.85
N THR A 218 -0.46 16.79 -9.92
CA THR A 218 -0.74 18.00 -9.15
C THR A 218 -1.26 17.64 -7.75
N PRO A 219 -1.11 18.52 -6.76
CA PRO A 219 -1.70 18.31 -5.42
C PRO A 219 -3.21 18.05 -5.44
N ASP A 220 -3.94 18.71 -6.35
CA ASP A 220 -5.39 18.52 -6.50
C ASP A 220 -5.72 17.12 -7.05
N GLU A 221 -4.95 16.61 -8.01
CA GLU A 221 -5.11 15.24 -8.51
C GLU A 221 -4.79 14.21 -7.43
N ILE A 222 -3.73 14.43 -6.63
CA ILE A 222 -3.39 13.55 -5.50
C ILE A 222 -4.56 13.52 -4.52
N LYS A 223 -5.06 14.67 -4.09
CA LYS A 223 -6.20 14.77 -3.17
C LYS A 223 -7.48 14.13 -3.71
N GLN A 224 -7.69 14.16 -5.03
CA GLN A 224 -8.88 13.61 -5.66
C GLN A 224 -8.79 12.10 -5.87
N LYS A 225 -7.60 11.58 -6.20
CA LYS A 225 -7.40 10.19 -6.62
C LYS A 225 -6.82 9.28 -5.55
N ILE A 226 -6.12 9.84 -4.56
CA ILE A 226 -5.36 9.11 -3.55
C ILE A 226 -5.95 9.36 -2.16
N TYR A 227 -6.32 8.30 -1.47
CA TYR A 227 -6.72 8.33 -0.07
C TYR A 227 -5.66 7.65 0.80
N VAL A 228 -5.22 8.33 1.86
CA VAL A 228 -4.20 7.80 2.76
C VAL A 228 -4.60 7.87 4.22
N VAL A 229 -4.20 6.85 4.99
CA VAL A 229 -4.41 6.73 6.43
C VAL A 229 -3.06 6.73 7.14
N GLU A 230 -2.97 7.35 8.30
CA GLU A 230 -1.73 7.41 9.07
C GLU A 230 -1.29 6.02 9.56
N ALA A 231 -0.04 5.65 9.27
CA ALA A 231 0.54 4.35 9.67
C ALA A 231 1.16 4.37 11.07
N ASP A 232 1.73 5.50 11.48
CA ASP A 232 2.58 5.59 12.68
C ASP A 232 1.81 5.35 13.99
N ASP A 233 0.58 5.87 14.14
CA ASP A 233 -0.34 5.55 15.25
C ASP A 233 -1.44 4.54 14.83
N GLY A 234 -1.28 3.93 13.67
CA GLY A 234 -2.08 2.84 13.13
C GLY A 234 -1.29 1.52 13.18
N PRO A 235 -1.08 0.87 12.03
CA PRO A 235 -0.41 -0.43 11.94
C PRO A 235 0.96 -0.53 12.60
N PHE A 236 1.68 0.56 12.74
CA PHE A 236 2.99 0.62 13.42
C PHE A 236 2.95 1.10 14.88
N ARG A 237 1.76 1.27 15.48
CA ARG A 237 1.63 1.80 16.85
C ARG A 237 2.51 1.07 17.88
N HIS A 238 2.59 -0.25 17.80
CA HIS A 238 3.42 -1.05 18.70
C HIS A 238 4.91 -0.76 18.54
N SER A 239 5.38 -0.54 17.31
CA SER A 239 6.78 -0.23 17.00
C SER A 239 7.11 1.22 17.37
N THR A 240 6.29 2.19 16.98
CA THR A 240 6.50 3.62 17.24
C THR A 240 6.52 3.94 18.73
N ARG A 241 5.62 3.35 19.51
CA ARG A 241 5.56 3.51 20.98
C ARG A 241 6.71 2.85 21.72
N ASN A 242 7.47 2.00 21.04
CA ASN A 242 8.64 1.32 21.60
C ASN A 242 9.94 1.71 20.88
N ASN A 243 9.98 2.90 20.28
CA ASN A 243 11.15 3.44 19.59
C ASN A 243 11.75 2.47 18.57
N TRP A 244 10.89 1.72 17.87
CA TRP A 244 11.30 0.72 16.88
C TRP A 244 12.22 -0.38 17.44
N ASN A 245 12.14 -0.65 18.74
CA ASN A 245 12.86 -1.76 19.37
C ASN A 245 12.04 -3.06 19.24
N PRO A 246 12.47 -4.05 18.44
CA PRO A 246 11.64 -5.21 18.10
C PRO A 246 11.19 -6.04 19.30
N PRO A 247 12.06 -6.45 20.26
CA PRO A 247 11.62 -7.18 21.46
C PRO A 247 10.60 -6.41 22.29
N ASN A 248 10.81 -5.10 22.48
CA ASN A 248 9.90 -4.28 23.27
C ASN A 248 8.54 -4.10 22.58
N ALA A 249 8.53 -3.96 21.25
CA ALA A 249 7.30 -3.87 20.45
C ALA A 249 6.46 -5.14 20.58
N MET A 250 7.08 -6.32 20.46
CA MET A 250 6.39 -7.60 20.64
C MET A 250 5.92 -7.81 22.07
N LYS A 251 6.75 -7.49 23.07
CA LYS A 251 6.37 -7.55 24.49
C LYS A 251 5.20 -6.59 24.80
N TRP A 252 5.14 -5.44 24.13
CA TRP A 252 4.02 -4.51 24.31
C TRP A 252 2.70 -5.15 23.84
N LEU A 253 2.71 -5.89 22.71
CA LEU A 253 1.53 -6.62 22.24
C LEU A 253 1.07 -7.70 23.21
N CYS A 254 1.97 -8.38 23.93
CA CYS A 254 1.61 -9.39 24.93
C CYS A 254 0.67 -8.89 26.03
N GLY A 255 0.76 -7.61 26.36
CA GLY A 255 -0.09 -6.98 27.39
C GLY A 255 -1.34 -6.29 26.86
N LYS A 256 -1.76 -6.58 25.62
CA LYS A 256 -2.88 -5.92 24.94
C LYS A 256 -4.04 -6.85 24.67
N THR A 257 -5.20 -6.24 24.40
CA THR A 257 -6.42 -6.89 23.95
C THR A 257 -6.82 -6.35 22.58
N PRO A 258 -7.78 -6.95 21.87
CA PRO A 258 -8.26 -6.43 20.58
C PRO A 258 -8.72 -4.96 20.64
N ALA A 259 -9.22 -4.48 21.79
CA ALA A 259 -9.65 -3.09 21.97
C ALA A 259 -8.47 -2.09 22.05
N ASP A 260 -7.28 -2.56 22.38
CA ASP A 260 -6.09 -1.72 22.61
C ASP A 260 -5.24 -1.52 21.36
N VAL A 261 -5.50 -2.27 20.30
CA VAL A 261 -4.69 -2.29 19.08
C VAL A 261 -5.45 -1.71 17.89
N PRO A 262 -4.73 -1.22 16.85
CA PRO A 262 -5.38 -0.75 15.63
C PRO A 262 -6.04 -1.88 14.84
N GLU A 263 -6.86 -1.53 13.84
CA GLU A 263 -7.56 -2.49 12.97
C GLU A 263 -6.63 -3.33 12.10
N MET A 264 -5.36 -2.99 12.07
CA MET A 264 -4.29 -3.71 11.37
C MET A 264 -2.98 -3.54 12.13
N ILE A 265 -2.18 -4.60 12.18
CA ILE A 265 -0.84 -4.61 12.78
C ILE A 265 0.16 -5.01 11.69
N LYS A 266 1.19 -4.20 11.47
CA LYS A 266 2.30 -4.52 10.56
C LYS A 266 3.49 -5.02 11.37
N VAL A 267 3.76 -6.32 11.33
CA VAL A 267 4.94 -6.93 11.97
C VAL A 267 6.05 -7.07 10.93
N TYR A 268 7.15 -6.35 11.11
CA TYR A 268 8.27 -6.38 10.16
C TYR A 268 9.32 -7.46 10.51
N GLY A 269 10.35 -7.61 9.64
CA GLY A 269 11.30 -8.72 9.70
C GLY A 269 11.96 -8.90 11.05
N LEU A 270 12.54 -7.82 11.61
CA LEU A 270 13.26 -7.88 12.90
C LEU A 270 12.33 -8.19 14.08
N GLU A 271 11.05 -7.85 14.02
CA GLU A 271 10.08 -8.24 15.06
C GLU A 271 9.78 -9.74 15.01
N ARG A 272 9.66 -10.33 13.83
CA ARG A 272 9.53 -11.80 13.67
C ARG A 272 10.80 -12.52 14.12
N GLU A 273 11.97 -11.96 13.81
CA GLU A 273 13.25 -12.49 14.30
C GLU A 273 13.33 -12.45 15.82
N ALA A 274 12.83 -11.37 16.46
CA ALA A 274 12.77 -11.25 17.92
C ALA A 274 11.88 -12.36 18.55
N ILE A 275 10.72 -12.66 17.96
CA ILE A 275 9.84 -13.76 18.41
C ILE A 275 10.55 -15.12 18.26
N ASN A 276 11.28 -15.34 17.17
CA ASN A 276 12.01 -16.57 16.95
C ASN A 276 13.17 -16.74 17.96
N ALA A 277 13.82 -15.62 18.33
CA ALA A 277 14.92 -15.62 19.30
C ALA A 277 14.44 -15.77 20.75
N ASP A 278 13.25 -15.28 21.09
CA ASP A 278 12.64 -15.39 22.43
C ASP A 278 11.21 -15.95 22.34
N PRO A 279 11.05 -17.27 22.56
CA PRO A 279 9.73 -17.91 22.58
C PRO A 279 8.74 -17.30 23.58
N GLY A 280 9.21 -16.59 24.61
CA GLY A 280 8.36 -15.86 25.56
C GLY A 280 7.56 -14.74 24.87
N LEU A 281 8.01 -14.24 23.72
CA LEU A 281 7.29 -13.24 22.94
C LEU A 281 6.13 -13.83 22.11
N LYS A 282 5.98 -15.16 22.03
CA LYS A 282 4.78 -15.81 21.44
C LYS A 282 3.49 -15.49 22.20
N CYS A 283 3.55 -14.89 23.40
CA CYS A 283 2.38 -14.30 24.05
C CYS A 283 1.71 -13.21 23.18
N SER A 284 2.43 -12.60 22.23
CA SER A 284 1.85 -11.68 21.24
C SER A 284 0.92 -12.37 20.22
N TYR A 285 0.94 -13.72 20.13
CA TYR A 285 0.18 -14.48 19.12
C TYR A 285 -1.34 -14.46 19.32
N TRP A 286 -1.86 -13.90 20.42
CA TRP A 286 -3.29 -13.61 20.56
C TRP A 286 -3.85 -12.77 19.39
N ILE A 287 -2.99 -11.98 18.70
CA ILE A 287 -3.38 -11.22 17.51
C ILE A 287 -3.89 -12.11 16.36
N PHE A 288 -3.68 -13.42 16.42
CA PHE A 288 -4.17 -14.38 15.43
C PHE A 288 -5.51 -15.04 15.81
N GLU A 289 -5.97 -14.87 17.04
CA GLU A 289 -7.28 -15.33 17.53
C GLU A 289 -8.44 -14.44 16.99
#